data_048ccd6c060737471572bf86ed840e6a
#
_entry.id   048ccd6c060737471572bf86ed840e6a
#
_cell.length_a   1.000
_cell.length_b   1.000
_cell.length_c   1.000
_cell.angle_alpha   90.00
_cell.angle_beta   90.00
_cell.angle_gamma   90.00
#
_symmetry.space_group_name_H-M   'P 1'
#
loop_
_entity.id
_entity.type
_entity.pdbx_description
1 polymer ?
#
loop_
_entity_poly.entity_id
_entity_poly.type
_entity_poly.pdbx_seq_one_letter_code
_entity_poly.pdbx_strand_id
1 'polypeptide(L)'
;MSSNSLPGIKTPRVRRRTALALAASMTAAVAMTACSHDAADDSAPPAPGAARVSAGLQKLMSTAPWSSGQWGLQVADLQTGKVVQSKGADSQFMTGSTAKTFAVGAALDVLGDDHRFRTPVVHSGTVSADGRLSGDLILVGSGDLALGGRTTASGGLDVPDFDHYDANAVPGMATLTEEDPLAGVNELARQVAASGVRHVDGDVVIDNRLWDPVSIGGVPVTPTIVNDNLIDVLITPGAPGEPAEADWRPKTAAFGVDAQVTTTPAGSKPTVTTESVSPGHIRVRGSVPADVKAPFVTTYQVPDPAAFARTVLIEALARNGVGVSAPSLGANPDGKLPPQAEVSSLPVSATYVSPPFKEYAKLINKVSHNLGANLLPPLMAAHKGQRTHADGMKIEKEFLAHAGVDPNSISLVDAQGLPGDKATPTAQVALLRHLARQDDFAVFYDSMPSMGVDGSLADVIEHTDPAAGHIRAKTGTLISPHQGKLALGTKALAGYVDAKDGRRYAFAIYVNNIPVPSDSVGDAIDLALKANKQLGAMAATIYKSPKA
;
A
#
# COMPACT_ATOMS: atom_id res chain seq x y z
N MET A 1 -4.21 39.53 65.68
CA MET A 1 -2.93 38.97 66.16
C MET A 1 -2.53 37.84 65.20
N SER A 2 -1.34 38.02 64.68
CA SER A 2 -0.48 37.03 63.98
C SER A 2 -0.99 36.33 62.72
N SER A 3 -0.60 36.91 61.65
CA SER A 3 -0.39 36.33 60.33
C SER A 3 0.68 35.24 60.35
N ASN A 4 0.50 34.16 59.61
CA ASN A 4 1.59 33.33 59.13
C ASN A 4 1.39 32.98 57.67
N SER A 5 2.19 33.62 56.84
CA SER A 5 2.34 33.41 55.41
C SER A 5 3.26 32.19 55.15
N LEU A 6 2.88 31.28 54.30
CA LEU A 6 3.71 30.22 53.75
C LEU A 6 4.26 30.59 52.38
N PRO A 7 5.50 30.21 52.04
CA PRO A 7 6.21 30.70 50.85
C PRO A 7 5.81 30.02 49.53
N GLY A 8 5.85 30.81 48.47
CA GLY A 8 5.49 30.41 47.13
C GLY A 8 6.44 29.38 46.52
N ILE A 9 5.81 28.33 45.95
CA ILE A 9 6.48 27.35 45.09
C ILE A 9 6.50 27.91 43.67
N LYS A 10 7.69 28.20 43.15
CA LYS A 10 7.91 28.57 41.76
C LYS A 10 7.81 27.32 40.89
N THR A 11 6.79 27.23 40.07
CA THR A 11 6.71 26.23 38.99
C THR A 11 7.62 26.63 37.82
N PRO A 12 8.41 25.69 37.26
CA PRO A 12 9.22 25.98 36.10
C PRO A 12 8.32 26.08 34.83
N ARG A 13 8.48 27.19 34.11
CA ARG A 13 7.88 27.36 32.77
C ARG A 13 8.48 26.34 31.81
N VAL A 14 7.72 25.27 31.50
CA VAL A 14 8.00 24.37 30.40
C VAL A 14 7.68 25.12 29.09
N ARG A 15 8.70 25.47 28.33
CA ARG A 15 8.57 25.94 26.96
C ARG A 15 7.98 24.80 26.12
N ARG A 16 6.71 24.90 25.73
CA ARG A 16 6.09 24.06 24.71
C ARG A 16 6.82 24.32 23.39
N ARG A 17 7.69 23.41 22.99
CA ARG A 17 8.12 23.29 21.61
C ARG A 17 6.99 22.62 20.86
N THR A 18 6.35 23.34 19.97
CA THR A 18 5.38 22.86 18.99
C THR A 18 6.11 21.88 18.08
N ALA A 19 5.89 20.57 18.26
CA ALA A 19 6.31 19.58 17.29
C ALA A 19 5.28 19.58 16.15
N LEU A 20 5.69 20.05 14.99
CA LEU A 20 4.99 19.79 13.74
C LEU A 20 5.04 18.27 13.51
N ALA A 21 3.91 17.60 13.66
CA ALA A 21 3.75 16.24 13.20
C ALA A 21 3.51 16.28 11.68
N LEU A 22 4.59 16.18 10.88
CA LEU A 22 4.47 15.73 9.51
C LEU A 22 4.16 14.23 9.59
N ALA A 23 2.97 13.84 9.18
CA ALA A 23 2.63 12.46 8.93
C ALA A 23 3.19 12.04 7.56
N ALA A 24 4.52 12.04 7.44
CA ALA A 24 5.21 11.11 6.57
C ALA A 24 5.50 9.91 7.46
N SER A 25 5.25 8.69 7.01
CA SER A 25 5.62 7.46 7.70
C SER A 25 7.14 7.39 7.90
N MET A 26 7.65 8.16 8.86
CA MET A 26 9.03 8.08 9.34
C MET A 26 9.02 7.22 10.60
N THR A 27 9.37 5.98 10.45
CA THR A 27 9.64 5.05 11.53
C THR A 27 10.81 5.53 12.38
N ALA A 28 10.62 5.44 13.69
CA ALA A 28 11.67 5.68 14.69
C ALA A 28 12.88 4.79 14.40
N ALA A 29 14.05 5.40 14.23
CA ALA A 29 15.32 4.71 14.14
C ALA A 29 15.69 4.15 15.52
N VAL A 30 15.62 2.82 15.65
CA VAL A 30 16.33 2.10 16.70
C VAL A 30 17.80 2.10 16.32
N ALA A 31 18.63 2.70 17.18
CA ALA A 31 20.08 2.70 17.03
C ALA A 31 20.58 1.26 17.16
N MET A 32 20.89 0.62 16.04
CA MET A 32 21.75 -0.56 16.01
C MET A 32 23.15 -0.11 15.62
N THR A 33 24.08 -0.46 16.48
CA THR A 33 25.52 -0.26 16.31
C THR A 33 25.96 -0.95 15.01
N ALA A 34 26.35 -0.15 14.03
CA ALA A 34 26.86 -0.65 12.76
C ALA A 34 28.29 -1.18 12.98
N CYS A 35 28.46 -2.49 12.76
CA CYS A 35 29.77 -3.02 12.42
C CYS A 35 30.06 -2.58 10.98
N SER A 36 31.11 -1.76 10.83
CA SER A 36 31.64 -1.36 9.52
C SER A 36 32.16 -2.61 8.78
N HIS A 37 31.49 -2.98 7.70
CA HIS A 37 32.08 -3.82 6.67
C HIS A 37 32.66 -2.89 5.62
N ASP A 38 33.95 -3.05 5.38
CA ASP A 38 34.69 -2.33 4.35
C ASP A 38 34.01 -2.47 2.99
N ALA A 39 33.85 -1.34 2.30
CA ALA A 39 33.42 -1.31 0.91
C ALA A 39 34.42 -2.09 0.07
N ALA A 40 33.99 -3.20 -0.52
CA ALA A 40 34.81 -3.92 -1.49
C ALA A 40 35.15 -2.98 -2.67
N ASP A 41 36.41 -2.82 -2.93
CA ASP A 41 36.95 -2.07 -4.07
C ASP A 41 36.49 -2.73 -5.37
N ASP A 42 35.60 -2.07 -6.12
CA ASP A 42 34.97 -2.55 -7.38
C ASP A 42 35.94 -2.45 -8.56
N SER A 43 37.28 -2.35 -8.32
CA SER A 43 38.32 -2.19 -9.31
C SER A 43 38.93 -3.50 -9.85
N ALA A 44 38.48 -4.66 -9.38
CA ALA A 44 38.91 -5.94 -9.91
C ALA A 44 38.29 -6.20 -11.30
N PRO A 45 39.04 -6.57 -12.32
CA PRO A 45 38.49 -6.91 -13.62
C PRO A 45 37.54 -8.13 -13.47
N PRO A 46 36.33 -8.09 -14.09
CA PRO A 46 35.40 -9.19 -13.98
C PRO A 46 35.99 -10.49 -14.54
N ALA A 47 35.65 -11.61 -13.90
CA ALA A 47 36.06 -12.94 -14.34
C ALA A 47 35.73 -13.16 -15.82
N PRO A 48 36.58 -13.90 -16.59
CA PRO A 48 36.32 -14.17 -18.00
C PRO A 48 34.96 -14.87 -18.18
N GLY A 49 34.02 -14.22 -18.90
CA GLY A 49 32.64 -14.72 -19.12
C GLY A 49 31.54 -14.04 -18.32
N ALA A 50 31.83 -13.11 -17.41
CA ALA A 50 30.80 -12.32 -16.73
C ALA A 50 30.06 -11.43 -17.75
N ALA A 51 28.72 -11.47 -17.69
CA ALA A 51 27.88 -10.62 -18.53
C ALA A 51 28.14 -9.14 -18.18
N ARG A 52 28.44 -8.34 -19.19
CA ARG A 52 28.69 -6.90 -19.04
C ARG A 52 27.41 -6.12 -19.25
N VAL A 53 27.41 -4.86 -18.83
CA VAL A 53 26.32 -3.92 -19.10
C VAL A 53 26.59 -3.23 -20.44
N SER A 54 25.55 -3.10 -21.29
CA SER A 54 25.66 -2.41 -22.58
C SER A 54 26.08 -0.94 -22.40
N ALA A 55 26.78 -0.40 -23.39
CA ALA A 55 27.24 0.99 -23.38
C ALA A 55 26.09 1.99 -23.17
N GLY A 56 24.89 1.69 -23.69
CA GLY A 56 23.69 2.51 -23.48
C GLY A 56 23.27 2.58 -22.03
N LEU A 57 23.20 1.43 -21.34
CA LEU A 57 22.86 1.38 -19.91
C LEU A 57 23.96 2.02 -19.06
N GLN A 58 25.23 1.75 -19.39
CA GLN A 58 26.36 2.34 -18.66
C GLN A 58 26.34 3.87 -18.73
N LYS A 59 26.04 4.45 -19.91
CA LYS A 59 25.89 5.90 -20.08
C LYS A 59 24.76 6.45 -19.18
N LEU A 60 23.61 5.79 -19.12
CA LEU A 60 22.50 6.21 -18.28
C LEU A 60 22.85 6.18 -16.79
N MET A 61 23.55 5.14 -16.31
CA MET A 61 24.00 5.04 -14.92
C MET A 61 25.07 6.06 -14.54
N SER A 62 25.95 6.47 -15.48
CA SER A 62 27.06 7.38 -15.22
C SER A 62 26.72 8.86 -15.36
N THR A 63 25.49 9.21 -15.77
CA THR A 63 25.03 10.61 -15.88
C THR A 63 24.59 11.14 -14.51
N ALA A 64 25.01 12.36 -14.15
CA ALA A 64 24.55 12.99 -12.90
C ALA A 64 23.02 13.22 -12.90
N PRO A 65 22.33 13.06 -11.77
CA PRO A 65 22.83 12.73 -10.43
C PRO A 65 23.03 11.21 -10.20
N TRP A 66 22.71 10.36 -11.17
CA TRP A 66 22.65 8.91 -11.07
C TRP A 66 24.02 8.26 -10.84
N SER A 67 25.08 8.93 -11.26
CA SER A 67 26.47 8.49 -11.06
C SER A 67 26.90 8.41 -9.59
N SER A 68 26.19 9.06 -8.67
CA SER A 68 26.45 9.00 -7.23
C SER A 68 25.79 7.80 -6.54
N GLY A 69 24.88 7.10 -7.23
CA GLY A 69 24.13 5.97 -6.67
C GLY A 69 24.86 4.64 -6.78
N GLN A 70 24.48 3.73 -5.91
CA GLN A 70 24.89 2.33 -5.98
C GLN A 70 23.95 1.59 -6.93
N TRP A 71 24.50 0.98 -7.99
CA TRP A 71 23.72 0.32 -9.04
C TRP A 71 23.80 -1.20 -8.97
N GLY A 72 22.63 -1.85 -9.02
CA GLY A 72 22.48 -3.27 -9.24
C GLY A 72 21.59 -3.55 -10.46
N LEU A 73 22.00 -4.48 -11.31
CA LEU A 73 21.25 -4.86 -12.51
C LEU A 73 21.50 -6.31 -12.88
N GLN A 74 20.42 -7.01 -13.26
CA GLN A 74 20.52 -8.27 -14.00
C GLN A 74 19.43 -8.34 -15.05
N VAL A 75 19.78 -8.84 -16.24
CA VAL A 75 18.87 -9.18 -17.33
C VAL A 75 19.13 -10.62 -17.75
N ALA A 76 18.09 -11.45 -17.77
CA ALA A 76 18.19 -12.85 -18.16
C ALA A 76 17.12 -13.23 -19.19
N ASP A 77 17.53 -13.95 -20.20
CA ASP A 77 16.63 -14.55 -21.20
C ASP A 77 15.75 -15.61 -20.53
N LEU A 78 14.44 -15.48 -20.63
CA LEU A 78 13.48 -16.37 -19.95
C LEU A 78 13.52 -17.80 -20.49
N GLN A 79 13.73 -17.96 -21.79
CA GLN A 79 13.72 -19.27 -22.43
C GLN A 79 14.95 -20.09 -22.06
N THR A 80 16.16 -19.46 -22.13
CA THR A 80 17.43 -20.17 -21.93
C THR A 80 17.93 -20.05 -20.49
N GLY A 81 17.45 -19.07 -19.74
CA GLY A 81 17.96 -18.72 -18.41
C GLY A 81 19.32 -18.01 -18.42
N LYS A 82 19.86 -17.72 -19.61
CA LYS A 82 21.18 -17.07 -19.73
C LYS A 82 21.12 -15.62 -19.26
N VAL A 83 21.98 -15.25 -18.33
CA VAL A 83 22.21 -13.84 -17.96
C VAL A 83 22.92 -13.16 -19.13
N VAL A 84 22.34 -12.09 -19.65
CA VAL A 84 22.83 -11.36 -20.82
C VAL A 84 23.41 -9.99 -20.47
N GLN A 85 22.98 -9.39 -19.33
CA GLN A 85 23.60 -8.19 -18.75
C GLN A 85 23.63 -8.32 -17.23
N SER A 86 24.70 -7.84 -16.59
CA SER A 86 24.87 -7.90 -15.14
C SER A 86 25.80 -6.81 -14.63
N LYS A 87 25.46 -6.20 -13.48
CA LYS A 87 26.29 -5.30 -12.70
C LYS A 87 25.84 -5.35 -11.24
N GLY A 88 26.76 -5.63 -10.31
CA GLY A 88 26.46 -5.69 -8.88
C GLY A 88 25.27 -6.62 -8.57
N ALA A 89 25.08 -7.70 -9.36
CA ALA A 89 23.86 -8.50 -9.33
C ALA A 89 23.69 -9.33 -8.06
N ASP A 90 24.78 -9.61 -7.36
CA ASP A 90 24.79 -10.40 -6.12
C ASP A 90 24.94 -9.50 -4.87
N SER A 91 25.01 -8.18 -5.05
CA SER A 91 24.93 -7.23 -3.94
C SER A 91 23.48 -6.99 -3.52
N GLN A 92 23.24 -6.81 -2.22
CA GLN A 92 21.92 -6.50 -1.69
C GLN A 92 21.57 -5.02 -1.83
N PHE A 93 20.38 -4.73 -2.33
CA PHE A 93 19.80 -3.40 -2.47
C PHE A 93 18.49 -3.30 -1.69
N MET A 94 18.19 -2.13 -1.14
CA MET A 94 16.84 -1.84 -0.65
C MET A 94 15.85 -2.00 -1.81
N THR A 95 14.79 -2.76 -1.58
CA THR A 95 13.83 -3.14 -2.63
C THR A 95 12.83 -2.02 -2.94
N GLY A 96 12.47 -1.22 -1.92
CA GLY A 96 11.22 -0.47 -2.02
C GLY A 96 10.09 -1.40 -2.46
N SER A 97 9.09 -0.88 -3.13
CA SER A 97 7.90 -1.66 -3.50
C SER A 97 8.12 -2.79 -4.50
N THR A 98 9.35 -3.08 -4.97
CA THR A 98 9.60 -4.35 -5.69
C THR A 98 9.48 -5.56 -4.75
N ALA A 99 9.55 -5.38 -3.41
CA ALA A 99 9.20 -6.40 -2.42
C ALA A 99 7.82 -7.02 -2.68
N LYS A 100 6.86 -6.24 -3.17
CA LYS A 100 5.50 -6.70 -3.47
C LYS A 100 5.45 -7.85 -4.47
N THR A 101 6.43 -7.94 -5.38
CA THR A 101 6.48 -9.06 -6.34
C THR A 101 6.75 -10.39 -5.66
N PHE A 102 7.52 -10.40 -4.56
CA PHE A 102 7.77 -11.59 -3.74
C PHE A 102 6.49 -12.00 -3.02
N ALA A 103 5.85 -11.06 -2.33
CA ALA A 103 4.63 -11.30 -1.57
C ALA A 103 3.43 -11.71 -2.46
N VAL A 104 3.21 -11.02 -3.60
CA VAL A 104 2.13 -11.36 -4.55
C VAL A 104 2.37 -12.71 -5.19
N GLY A 105 3.63 -13.03 -5.57
CA GLY A 105 3.98 -14.36 -6.10
C GLY A 105 3.68 -15.48 -5.10
N ALA A 106 4.09 -15.30 -3.83
CA ALA A 106 3.81 -16.25 -2.76
C ALA A 106 2.30 -16.37 -2.46
N ALA A 107 1.57 -15.25 -2.47
CA ALA A 107 0.14 -15.27 -2.19
C ALA A 107 -0.67 -15.95 -3.32
N LEU A 108 -0.28 -15.79 -4.58
CA LEU A 108 -0.89 -16.53 -5.70
C LEU A 108 -0.66 -18.04 -5.55
N ASP A 109 0.54 -18.48 -5.18
CA ASP A 109 0.84 -19.90 -4.92
C ASP A 109 0.04 -20.46 -3.75
N VAL A 110 -0.11 -19.69 -2.66
CA VAL A 110 -0.75 -20.18 -1.42
C VAL A 110 -2.27 -20.13 -1.49
N LEU A 111 -2.85 -19.03 -1.99
CA LEU A 111 -4.29 -18.78 -2.02
C LEU A 111 -4.95 -19.27 -3.32
N GLY A 112 -4.23 -19.18 -4.44
CA GLY A 112 -4.77 -19.35 -5.79
C GLY A 112 -5.38 -18.06 -6.35
N ASP A 113 -5.37 -17.91 -7.67
CA ASP A 113 -5.81 -16.73 -8.40
C ASP A 113 -7.33 -16.50 -8.32
N ASP A 114 -8.12 -17.55 -8.20
CA ASP A 114 -9.59 -17.51 -8.09
C ASP A 114 -10.10 -17.47 -6.63
N HIS A 115 -9.20 -17.42 -5.64
CA HIS A 115 -9.59 -17.28 -4.24
C HIS A 115 -10.49 -16.05 -4.04
N ARG A 116 -11.58 -16.20 -3.25
CA ARG A 116 -12.51 -15.11 -2.92
C ARG A 116 -12.65 -14.96 -1.43
N PHE A 117 -12.53 -13.75 -0.96
CA PHE A 117 -12.81 -13.42 0.43
C PHE A 117 -14.31 -13.53 0.69
N ARG A 118 -14.67 -14.09 1.84
CA ARG A 118 -16.07 -14.21 2.29
C ARG A 118 -16.18 -13.52 3.64
N THR A 119 -16.90 -12.40 3.67
CA THR A 119 -17.10 -11.58 4.86
C THR A 119 -18.53 -11.80 5.38
N PRO A 120 -18.75 -12.70 6.36
CA PRO A 120 -20.07 -12.94 6.89
C PRO A 120 -20.45 -11.93 7.97
N VAL A 121 -21.75 -11.67 8.09
CA VAL A 121 -22.40 -11.13 9.28
C VAL A 121 -23.19 -12.26 9.92
N VAL A 122 -22.77 -12.67 11.10
CA VAL A 122 -23.45 -13.70 11.91
C VAL A 122 -24.16 -13.05 13.09
N HIS A 123 -25.02 -13.79 13.79
CA HIS A 123 -25.65 -13.27 15.00
C HIS A 123 -25.61 -14.25 16.15
N SER A 124 -25.46 -13.73 17.36
CA SER A 124 -25.75 -14.44 18.60
C SER A 124 -27.23 -14.29 18.96
N GLY A 125 -27.74 -15.20 19.80
CA GLY A 125 -29.16 -15.14 20.24
C GLY A 125 -30.14 -15.59 19.16
N THR A 126 -31.43 -15.18 19.31
CA THR A 126 -32.55 -15.63 18.49
C THR A 126 -33.26 -14.46 17.83
N VAL A 127 -33.75 -14.67 16.62
CA VAL A 127 -34.64 -13.74 15.91
C VAL A 127 -36.08 -14.16 16.14
N SER A 128 -36.88 -13.27 16.71
CA SER A 128 -38.30 -13.49 16.94
C SER A 128 -39.14 -13.34 15.66
N ALA A 129 -40.38 -13.74 15.68
CA ALA A 129 -41.28 -13.68 14.51
C ALA A 129 -41.54 -12.25 13.99
N ASP A 130 -41.39 -11.24 14.83
CA ASP A 130 -41.49 -9.82 14.49
C ASP A 130 -40.14 -9.22 14.05
N GLY A 131 -39.08 -10.03 13.95
CA GLY A 131 -37.79 -9.64 13.47
C GLY A 131 -36.86 -9.01 14.51
N ARG A 132 -37.12 -9.16 15.81
CA ARG A 132 -36.21 -8.71 16.87
C ARG A 132 -35.15 -9.77 17.13
N LEU A 133 -33.89 -9.37 17.03
CA LEU A 133 -32.75 -10.17 17.42
C LEU A 133 -32.40 -9.90 18.88
N SER A 134 -32.62 -10.89 19.76
CA SER A 134 -32.24 -10.82 21.18
C SER A 134 -30.75 -11.16 21.39
N GLY A 135 -29.86 -10.47 20.68
CA GLY A 135 -28.42 -10.72 20.69
C GLY A 135 -27.70 -9.68 19.90
N ASP A 136 -26.45 -9.99 19.51
CA ASP A 136 -25.55 -9.09 18.78
C ASP A 136 -25.41 -9.55 17.33
N LEU A 137 -25.22 -8.60 16.40
CA LEU A 137 -24.71 -8.87 15.06
C LEU A 137 -23.18 -8.80 15.08
N ILE A 138 -22.51 -9.75 14.44
CA ILE A 138 -21.05 -9.84 14.40
C ILE A 138 -20.59 -9.87 12.94
N LEU A 139 -19.89 -8.83 12.50
CA LEU A 139 -19.20 -8.82 11.21
C LEU A 139 -17.84 -9.49 11.39
N VAL A 140 -17.59 -10.58 10.68
CA VAL A 140 -16.34 -11.34 10.76
C VAL A 140 -15.41 -10.90 9.64
N GLY A 141 -14.32 -10.24 10.00
CA GLY A 141 -13.32 -9.75 9.04
C GLY A 141 -12.62 -10.91 8.31
N SER A 142 -12.49 -10.79 7.00
CA SER A 142 -11.92 -11.81 6.12
C SER A 142 -10.60 -11.40 5.46
N GLY A 143 -10.13 -10.16 5.68
CA GLY A 143 -8.98 -9.60 4.97
C GLY A 143 -9.30 -9.09 3.56
N ASP A 144 -10.58 -8.91 3.23
CA ASP A 144 -10.99 -8.27 1.99
C ASP A 144 -10.62 -6.79 2.00
N LEU A 145 -9.60 -6.41 1.23
CA LEU A 145 -9.11 -5.04 1.12
C LEU A 145 -10.19 -4.08 0.61
N ALA A 146 -11.00 -4.51 -0.35
CA ALA A 146 -11.96 -3.63 -1.02
C ALA A 146 -13.32 -3.61 -0.35
N LEU A 147 -13.76 -4.71 0.26
CA LEU A 147 -15.11 -4.93 0.81
C LEU A 147 -16.21 -4.26 -0.06
N GLY A 148 -16.13 -4.46 -1.38
CA GLY A 148 -17.09 -3.95 -2.35
C GLY A 148 -16.84 -2.51 -2.84
N GLY A 149 -16.07 -1.70 -2.12
CA GLY A 149 -15.89 -0.28 -2.43
C GLY A 149 -15.12 0.04 -3.72
N ARG A 150 -14.62 -0.98 -4.41
CA ARG A 150 -13.93 -0.87 -5.71
C ARG A 150 -14.47 -1.88 -6.73
N THR A 151 -15.56 -2.59 -6.40
CA THR A 151 -16.09 -3.65 -7.25
C THR A 151 -16.88 -3.06 -8.40
N THR A 152 -16.36 -3.22 -9.61
CA THR A 152 -17.02 -2.75 -10.84
C THR A 152 -18.23 -3.61 -11.21
N ALA A 153 -19.09 -3.09 -12.07
CA ALA A 153 -20.26 -3.83 -12.58
C ALA A 153 -19.87 -5.13 -13.35
N SER A 154 -18.63 -5.20 -13.86
CA SER A 154 -18.10 -6.41 -14.51
C SER A 154 -17.58 -7.46 -13.54
N GLY A 155 -17.55 -7.18 -12.23
CA GLY A 155 -17.10 -8.09 -11.17
C GLY A 155 -15.57 -8.11 -10.98
N GLY A 156 -14.84 -7.15 -11.57
CA GLY A 156 -13.43 -6.87 -11.27
C GLY A 156 -13.28 -5.79 -10.21
N LEU A 157 -12.05 -5.29 -10.02
CA LEU A 157 -11.77 -4.11 -9.22
C LEU A 157 -11.41 -2.93 -10.13
N ASP A 158 -11.84 -1.73 -9.78
CA ASP A 158 -11.33 -0.49 -10.35
C ASP A 158 -9.91 -0.23 -9.84
N VAL A 159 -8.99 0.00 -10.78
CA VAL A 159 -7.56 0.19 -10.52
C VAL A 159 -7.10 1.46 -11.23
N PRO A 160 -7.05 2.61 -10.53
CA PRO A 160 -6.59 3.87 -11.12
C PRO A 160 -5.08 3.85 -11.36
N ASP A 161 -4.56 4.78 -12.18
CA ASP A 161 -3.11 4.90 -12.41
C ASP A 161 -2.35 5.37 -11.15
N PHE A 162 -2.99 6.20 -10.33
CA PHE A 162 -2.47 6.63 -9.03
C PHE A 162 -3.56 6.58 -7.97
N ASP A 163 -3.37 5.74 -6.97
CA ASP A 163 -4.38 5.42 -5.97
C ASP A 163 -4.51 6.48 -4.87
N HIS A 164 -5.72 6.61 -4.29
CA HIS A 164 -5.99 7.50 -3.17
C HIS A 164 -5.19 7.14 -1.92
N TYR A 165 -4.82 5.86 -1.77
CA TYR A 165 -4.00 5.41 -0.63
C TYR A 165 -2.67 6.17 -0.55
N ASP A 166 -2.10 6.55 -1.67
CA ASP A 166 -0.84 7.29 -1.77
C ASP A 166 -1.04 8.81 -2.04
N ALA A 167 -2.28 9.34 -1.91
CA ALA A 167 -2.61 10.74 -2.21
C ALA A 167 -1.70 11.75 -1.48
N ASN A 168 -1.37 11.45 -0.22
CA ASN A 168 -0.51 12.31 0.59
C ASN A 168 1.00 12.15 0.27
N ALA A 169 1.39 11.05 -0.38
CA ALA A 169 2.78 10.80 -0.77
C ALA A 169 3.18 11.63 -2.01
N VAL A 170 2.27 11.78 -2.98
CA VAL A 170 2.49 12.60 -4.17
C VAL A 170 1.24 13.48 -4.39
N PRO A 171 1.18 14.65 -3.74
CA PRO A 171 0.00 15.51 -3.76
C PRO A 171 -0.46 15.90 -5.17
N GLY A 172 -1.75 15.74 -5.43
CA GLY A 172 -2.39 16.09 -6.70
C GLY A 172 -2.35 15.02 -7.79
N MET A 173 -1.75 13.85 -7.51
CA MET A 173 -1.72 12.74 -8.48
C MET A 173 -2.89 11.76 -8.33
N ALA A 174 -3.44 11.62 -7.12
CA ALA A 174 -4.44 10.60 -6.84
C ALA A 174 -5.75 10.82 -7.59
N THR A 175 -6.30 9.70 -8.07
CA THR A 175 -7.64 9.62 -8.66
C THR A 175 -8.49 8.68 -7.81
N LEU A 176 -9.71 9.10 -7.49
CA LEU A 176 -10.68 8.26 -6.80
C LEU A 176 -11.36 7.31 -7.79
N THR A 177 -11.71 6.13 -7.29
CA THR A 177 -12.63 5.22 -7.98
C THR A 177 -14.05 5.78 -7.97
N GLU A 178 -14.87 5.41 -8.97
CA GLU A 178 -16.26 5.89 -9.08
C GLU A 178 -17.21 5.14 -8.13
N GLU A 179 -16.83 3.94 -7.70
CA GLU A 179 -17.65 3.09 -6.83
C GLU A 179 -17.89 3.71 -5.45
N ASP A 180 -19.05 3.40 -4.89
CA ASP A 180 -19.37 3.77 -3.50
C ASP A 180 -18.45 3.01 -2.53
N PRO A 181 -17.61 3.71 -1.74
CA PRO A 181 -16.72 3.07 -0.78
C PRO A 181 -17.44 2.22 0.27
N LEU A 182 -18.75 2.39 0.44
CA LEU A 182 -19.60 1.62 1.35
C LEU A 182 -20.43 0.53 0.65
N ALA A 183 -20.22 0.26 -0.65
CA ALA A 183 -21.05 -0.67 -1.42
C ALA A 183 -21.19 -2.05 -0.76
N GLY A 184 -20.11 -2.67 -0.31
CA GLY A 184 -20.16 -3.98 0.35
C GLY A 184 -20.83 -3.93 1.72
N VAL A 185 -20.61 -2.86 2.49
CA VAL A 185 -21.29 -2.66 3.79
C VAL A 185 -22.80 -2.47 3.60
N ASN A 186 -23.19 -1.68 2.58
CA ASN A 186 -24.60 -1.50 2.22
C ASN A 186 -25.24 -2.82 1.76
N GLU A 187 -24.52 -3.64 0.98
CA GLU A 187 -24.99 -4.96 0.54
C GLU A 187 -25.16 -5.92 1.73
N LEU A 188 -24.20 -5.95 2.67
CA LEU A 188 -24.34 -6.74 3.91
C LEU A 188 -25.57 -6.31 4.72
N ALA A 189 -25.78 -5.01 4.90
CA ALA A 189 -26.93 -4.49 5.62
C ALA A 189 -28.27 -4.84 4.93
N ARG A 190 -28.31 -4.77 3.59
CA ARG A 190 -29.48 -5.19 2.80
C ARG A 190 -29.78 -6.67 2.98
N GLN A 191 -28.76 -7.54 3.00
CA GLN A 191 -28.93 -8.97 3.25
C GLN A 191 -29.41 -9.25 4.68
N VAL A 192 -28.86 -8.56 5.68
CA VAL A 192 -29.35 -8.65 7.08
C VAL A 192 -30.85 -8.30 7.15
N ALA A 193 -31.27 -7.20 6.52
CA ALA A 193 -32.69 -6.87 6.42
C ALA A 193 -33.53 -7.96 5.72
N ALA A 194 -32.98 -8.53 4.64
CA ALA A 194 -33.64 -9.61 3.88
C ALA A 194 -33.75 -10.93 4.67
N SER A 195 -32.83 -11.19 5.62
CA SER A 195 -32.87 -12.36 6.49
C SER A 195 -34.00 -12.32 7.54
N GLY A 196 -34.75 -11.22 7.61
CA GLY A 196 -35.88 -11.03 8.51
C GLY A 196 -35.55 -10.23 9.77
N VAL A 197 -34.29 -9.85 10.00
CA VAL A 197 -33.92 -8.97 11.12
C VAL A 197 -34.45 -7.56 10.86
N ARG A 198 -35.15 -6.99 11.86
CA ARG A 198 -35.71 -5.63 11.84
C ARG A 198 -35.17 -4.76 12.97
N HIS A 199 -34.75 -5.38 14.05
CA HIS A 199 -34.16 -4.69 15.19
C HIS A 199 -33.16 -5.59 15.91
N VAL A 200 -32.04 -5.03 16.28
CA VAL A 200 -30.98 -5.66 17.10
C VAL A 200 -31.04 -5.08 18.50
N ASP A 201 -31.40 -5.90 19.48
CA ASP A 201 -31.50 -5.49 20.89
C ASP A 201 -30.12 -5.30 21.53
N GLY A 202 -29.14 -6.02 21.03
CA GLY A 202 -27.74 -5.92 21.43
C GLY A 202 -26.96 -4.88 20.64
N ASP A 203 -25.81 -5.29 20.16
CA ASP A 203 -24.81 -4.42 19.48
C ASP A 203 -24.44 -4.96 18.10
N VAL A 204 -23.68 -4.17 17.38
CA VAL A 204 -22.89 -4.60 16.22
C VAL A 204 -21.44 -4.71 16.68
N VAL A 205 -20.83 -5.85 16.45
CA VAL A 205 -19.46 -6.15 16.88
C VAL A 205 -18.62 -6.54 15.66
N ILE A 206 -17.42 -6.00 15.57
CA ILE A 206 -16.45 -6.36 14.51
C ILE A 206 -15.50 -7.41 15.08
N ASP A 207 -15.44 -8.58 14.45
CA ASP A 207 -14.48 -9.63 14.80
C ASP A 207 -13.23 -9.57 13.89
N ASN A 208 -12.18 -8.99 14.42
CA ASN A 208 -10.88 -8.88 13.75
C ASN A 208 -9.88 -9.95 14.21
N ARG A 209 -10.35 -11.08 14.77
CA ARG A 209 -9.49 -12.13 15.30
C ARG A 209 -9.04 -13.17 14.27
N LEU A 210 -9.15 -12.89 12.97
CA LEU A 210 -8.62 -13.78 11.93
C LEU A 210 -7.10 -13.96 12.07
N TRP A 211 -6.39 -12.91 12.43
CA TRP A 211 -4.98 -12.92 12.82
C TRP A 211 -4.71 -12.04 14.04
N ASP A 212 -3.52 -12.17 14.60
CA ASP A 212 -3.11 -11.38 15.75
C ASP A 212 -2.84 -9.92 15.35
N PRO A 213 -3.10 -8.95 16.22
CA PRO A 213 -2.91 -7.55 15.90
C PRO A 213 -1.51 -7.24 15.40
N VAL A 214 -1.43 -6.55 14.26
CA VAL A 214 -0.17 -6.14 13.65
C VAL A 214 -0.29 -4.74 13.06
N SER A 215 0.81 -3.98 13.13
CA SER A 215 0.93 -2.66 12.51
C SER A 215 2.25 -2.60 11.74
N ILE A 216 2.19 -2.17 10.50
CA ILE A 216 3.34 -2.04 9.62
C ILE A 216 3.49 -0.57 9.22
N GLY A 217 4.67 0.00 9.50
CA GLY A 217 4.90 1.43 9.25
C GLY A 217 3.95 2.36 10.02
N GLY A 218 3.39 1.91 11.16
CA GLY A 218 2.42 2.67 11.95
C GLY A 218 0.96 2.52 11.47
N VAL A 219 0.70 1.76 10.41
CA VAL A 219 -0.65 1.52 9.88
C VAL A 219 -1.17 0.18 10.39
N PRO A 220 -2.36 0.12 11.05
CA PRO A 220 -2.98 -1.13 11.45
C PRO A 220 -3.32 -2.00 10.22
N VAL A 221 -2.96 -3.29 10.28
CA VAL A 221 -3.30 -4.29 9.27
C VAL A 221 -4.39 -5.19 9.86
N THR A 222 -5.64 -4.85 9.59
CA THR A 222 -6.82 -5.48 10.19
C THR A 222 -7.58 -6.35 9.20
N PRO A 223 -8.27 -7.43 9.66
CA PRO A 223 -9.12 -8.25 8.79
C PRO A 223 -10.35 -7.54 8.22
N THR A 224 -10.83 -6.49 8.88
CA THR A 224 -11.94 -5.66 8.39
C THR A 224 -11.40 -4.34 7.87
N ILE A 225 -11.70 -4.02 6.62
CA ILE A 225 -11.23 -2.83 5.92
C ILE A 225 -12.43 -2.18 5.21
N VAL A 226 -12.60 -0.89 5.40
CA VAL A 226 -13.61 -0.07 4.71
C VAL A 226 -12.91 1.15 4.12
N ASN A 227 -12.99 1.32 2.79
CA ASN A 227 -12.33 2.41 2.06
C ASN A 227 -10.83 2.50 2.40
N ASP A 228 -10.12 1.37 2.36
CA ASP A 228 -8.69 1.26 2.75
C ASP A 228 -8.37 1.81 4.16
N ASN A 229 -9.40 1.89 5.03
CA ASN A 229 -9.37 2.55 6.33
C ASN A 229 -8.96 4.03 6.23
N LEU A 230 -9.47 4.72 5.21
CA LEU A 230 -9.22 6.13 4.92
C LEU A 230 -10.52 6.94 4.89
N ILE A 231 -10.39 8.22 5.20
CA ILE A 231 -11.34 9.26 4.82
C ILE A 231 -10.70 10.10 3.71
N ASP A 232 -11.28 10.05 2.52
CA ASP A 232 -10.85 10.87 1.39
C ASP A 232 -11.42 12.27 1.56
N VAL A 233 -10.59 13.28 1.47
CA VAL A 233 -11.02 14.69 1.42
C VAL A 233 -10.77 15.23 0.01
N LEU A 234 -11.83 15.72 -0.59
CA LEU A 234 -11.88 16.21 -1.96
C LEU A 234 -11.89 17.74 -1.94
N ILE A 235 -10.89 18.36 -2.53
CA ILE A 235 -10.73 19.82 -2.51
C ILE A 235 -10.89 20.34 -3.94
N THR A 236 -11.83 21.26 -4.12
CA THR A 236 -12.08 21.95 -5.39
C THR A 236 -11.58 23.39 -5.27
N PRO A 237 -10.57 23.81 -6.04
CA PRO A 237 -10.08 25.19 -5.99
C PRO A 237 -11.14 26.19 -6.45
N GLY A 238 -11.17 27.35 -5.82
CA GLY A 238 -11.91 28.55 -6.25
C GLY A 238 -11.06 29.51 -7.06
N ALA A 239 -11.39 30.82 -7.00
CA ALA A 239 -10.52 31.86 -7.54
C ALA A 239 -9.26 32.02 -6.65
N PRO A 240 -8.11 32.45 -7.23
CA PRO A 240 -6.92 32.73 -6.44
C PRO A 240 -7.17 33.75 -5.33
N GLY A 241 -6.82 33.39 -4.10
CA GLY A 241 -7.05 34.17 -2.88
C GLY A 241 -8.33 33.78 -2.12
N GLU A 242 -9.25 33.07 -2.74
CA GLU A 242 -10.51 32.62 -2.12
C GLU A 242 -10.36 31.24 -1.44
N PRO A 243 -11.26 30.91 -0.50
CA PRO A 243 -11.34 29.56 0.05
C PRO A 243 -11.62 28.52 -1.04
N ALA A 244 -11.01 27.35 -0.92
CA ALA A 244 -11.36 26.18 -1.72
C ALA A 244 -12.56 25.47 -1.09
N GLU A 245 -13.43 24.87 -1.90
CA GLU A 245 -14.51 23.99 -1.43
C GLU A 245 -13.95 22.63 -1.05
N ALA A 246 -14.52 22.02 -0.01
CA ALA A 246 -14.13 20.68 0.43
C ALA A 246 -15.34 19.78 0.63
N ASP A 247 -15.20 18.54 0.17
CA ASP A 247 -16.11 17.44 0.42
C ASP A 247 -15.30 16.23 0.91
N TRP A 248 -15.96 15.16 1.38
CA TRP A 248 -15.25 13.96 1.82
C TRP A 248 -16.10 12.71 1.63
N ARG A 249 -15.43 11.55 1.56
CA ARG A 249 -16.08 10.23 1.52
C ARG A 249 -15.29 9.18 2.34
N PRO A 250 -15.96 8.14 2.90
CA PRO A 250 -17.41 8.05 2.96
C PRO A 250 -18.01 9.06 3.95
N LYS A 251 -19.24 9.49 3.69
CA LYS A 251 -20.03 10.29 4.64
C LYS A 251 -20.54 9.39 5.76
N THR A 252 -20.14 9.67 6.99
CA THR A 252 -20.48 8.91 8.18
C THR A 252 -20.42 9.80 9.41
N ALA A 253 -21.18 9.46 10.46
CA ALA A 253 -21.12 10.17 11.74
C ALA A 253 -19.77 9.97 12.47
N ALA A 254 -18.97 8.97 12.08
CA ALA A 254 -17.66 8.73 12.69
C ALA A 254 -16.68 9.91 12.51
N PHE A 255 -16.79 10.64 11.39
CA PHE A 255 -15.86 11.72 11.06
C PHE A 255 -16.56 12.95 10.48
N GLY A 256 -16.21 14.12 11.04
CA GLY A 256 -16.48 15.44 10.46
C GLY A 256 -15.20 16.08 9.98
N VAL A 257 -15.27 16.86 8.89
CA VAL A 257 -14.12 17.54 8.28
C VAL A 257 -14.29 19.06 8.38
N ASP A 258 -13.29 19.72 9.00
CA ASP A 258 -13.12 21.18 9.04
C ASP A 258 -12.01 21.56 8.04
N ALA A 259 -12.38 22.09 6.88
CA ALA A 259 -11.44 22.45 5.83
C ALA A 259 -11.14 23.95 5.85
N GLN A 260 -9.86 24.28 5.96
CA GLN A 260 -9.30 25.65 5.97
C GLN A 260 -8.23 25.72 4.86
N VAL A 261 -8.65 25.53 3.61
CA VAL A 261 -7.78 25.49 2.44
C VAL A 261 -8.07 26.69 1.56
N THR A 262 -7.01 27.39 1.13
CA THR A 262 -7.11 28.53 0.22
C THR A 262 -6.63 28.17 -1.18
N THR A 263 -7.17 28.86 -2.19
CA THR A 263 -6.71 28.71 -3.57
C THR A 263 -5.54 29.66 -3.84
N THR A 264 -4.44 29.13 -4.35
CA THR A 264 -3.26 29.91 -4.76
C THR A 264 -3.23 30.10 -6.28
N PRO A 265 -2.42 31.05 -6.82
CA PRO A 265 -2.25 31.20 -8.26
C PRO A 265 -1.84 29.90 -8.95
N ALA A 266 -2.21 29.76 -10.22
CA ALA A 266 -1.81 28.63 -11.08
C ALA A 266 -0.29 28.41 -11.05
N GLY A 267 0.14 27.14 -11.10
CA GLY A 267 1.54 26.73 -11.04
C GLY A 267 2.19 26.74 -9.64
N SER A 268 1.43 27.11 -8.59
CA SER A 268 1.91 27.01 -7.21
C SER A 268 2.01 25.52 -6.78
N LYS A 269 2.86 25.20 -5.79
CA LYS A 269 2.87 23.86 -5.19
C LYS A 269 1.75 23.74 -4.12
N PRO A 270 1.00 22.62 -4.09
CA PRO A 270 0.03 22.38 -3.02
C PRO A 270 0.73 22.16 -1.66
N THR A 271 0.07 22.63 -0.58
CA THR A 271 0.61 22.50 0.79
C THR A 271 -0.41 21.89 1.76
N VAL A 272 -1.34 21.08 1.25
CA VAL A 272 -2.44 20.53 2.03
C VAL A 272 -1.92 19.51 3.05
N THR A 273 -2.42 19.61 4.28
CA THR A 273 -2.16 18.66 5.38
C THR A 273 -3.46 18.31 6.08
N THR A 274 -3.55 17.07 6.58
CA THR A 274 -4.67 16.58 7.40
C THR A 274 -4.18 16.28 8.81
N GLU A 275 -4.97 16.64 9.82
CA GLU A 275 -4.68 16.35 11.23
C GLU A 275 -5.95 16.01 12.00
N SER A 276 -5.84 15.18 13.04
CA SER A 276 -6.90 14.99 14.02
C SER A 276 -6.85 16.12 15.04
N VAL A 277 -7.96 16.82 15.26
CA VAL A 277 -8.07 17.86 16.30
C VAL A 277 -8.77 17.35 17.55
N SER A 278 -9.62 16.35 17.40
CA SER A 278 -10.27 15.59 18.48
C SER A 278 -10.82 14.28 17.89
N PRO A 279 -11.21 13.29 18.69
CA PRO A 279 -11.82 12.08 18.18
C PRO A 279 -12.98 12.39 17.22
N GLY A 280 -12.95 11.82 16.02
CA GLY A 280 -13.94 12.03 14.97
C GLY A 280 -13.90 13.39 14.25
N HIS A 281 -12.94 14.27 14.54
CA HIS A 281 -12.82 15.58 13.88
C HIS A 281 -11.49 15.72 13.16
N ILE A 282 -11.57 15.82 11.84
CA ILE A 282 -10.44 16.00 10.93
C ILE A 282 -10.35 17.48 10.56
N ARG A 283 -9.16 18.07 10.66
CA ARG A 283 -8.88 19.38 10.11
C ARG A 283 -7.97 19.25 8.91
N VAL A 284 -8.34 19.99 7.83
CA VAL A 284 -7.55 20.06 6.60
C VAL A 284 -7.12 21.51 6.41
N ARG A 285 -5.82 21.75 6.26
CA ARG A 285 -5.23 23.08 6.12
C ARG A 285 -4.26 23.15 4.97
N GLY A 286 -4.04 24.37 4.48
CA GLY A 286 -3.03 24.66 3.48
C GLY A 286 -3.57 25.36 2.25
N SER A 287 -3.01 25.04 1.10
CA SER A 287 -3.41 25.66 -0.16
C SER A 287 -3.33 24.69 -1.34
N VAL A 288 -4.17 24.94 -2.34
CA VAL A 288 -4.16 24.25 -3.65
C VAL A 288 -4.05 25.28 -4.77
N PRO A 289 -3.29 25.02 -5.85
CA PRO A 289 -3.25 25.92 -7.00
C PRO A 289 -4.57 25.89 -7.79
N ALA A 290 -4.91 27.01 -8.42
CA ALA A 290 -6.14 27.17 -9.18
C ALA A 290 -6.23 26.25 -10.42
N ASP A 291 -5.10 25.77 -10.90
CA ASP A 291 -4.98 24.87 -12.06
C ASP A 291 -4.78 23.40 -11.70
N VAL A 292 -4.90 23.03 -10.42
CA VAL A 292 -4.82 21.61 -10.04
C VAL A 292 -6.01 20.84 -10.60
N LYS A 293 -5.78 19.59 -10.99
CA LYS A 293 -6.86 18.69 -11.39
C LYS A 293 -7.86 18.54 -10.22
N ALA A 294 -9.10 18.92 -10.44
CA ALA A 294 -10.15 18.81 -9.43
C ALA A 294 -10.91 17.47 -9.54
N PRO A 295 -11.31 16.87 -8.40
CA PRO A 295 -10.93 17.29 -7.08
C PRO A 295 -9.48 16.95 -6.75
N PHE A 296 -8.78 17.84 -6.05
CA PHE A 296 -7.52 17.48 -5.39
C PHE A 296 -7.84 16.56 -4.21
N VAL A 297 -7.21 15.40 -4.17
CA VAL A 297 -7.46 14.37 -3.14
C VAL A 297 -6.37 14.42 -2.09
N THR A 298 -6.77 14.45 -0.82
CA THR A 298 -5.93 14.17 0.34
C THR A 298 -6.66 13.19 1.24
N THR A 299 -5.95 12.44 2.08
CA THR A 299 -6.55 11.38 2.88
C THR A 299 -6.20 11.52 4.35
N TYR A 300 -7.11 11.01 5.22
CA TYR A 300 -6.88 10.86 6.64
C TYR A 300 -6.96 9.38 7.02
N GLN A 301 -5.90 8.84 7.65
CA GLN A 301 -5.85 7.46 8.12
C GLN A 301 -6.78 7.29 9.32
N VAL A 302 -7.71 6.35 9.23
CA VAL A 302 -8.60 5.96 10.33
C VAL A 302 -7.77 5.26 11.42
N PRO A 303 -7.76 5.80 12.65
CA PRO A 303 -6.90 5.23 13.70
C PRO A 303 -7.48 3.95 14.33
N ASP A 304 -8.80 3.77 14.30
CA ASP A 304 -9.51 2.59 14.81
C ASP A 304 -10.44 2.02 13.73
N PRO A 305 -9.94 1.10 12.88
CA PRO A 305 -10.74 0.49 11.82
C PRO A 305 -11.95 -0.29 12.31
N ALA A 306 -11.90 -0.90 13.50
CA ALA A 306 -13.02 -1.67 14.05
C ALA A 306 -14.16 -0.76 14.47
N ALA A 307 -13.88 0.32 15.20
CA ALA A 307 -14.88 1.32 15.58
C ALA A 307 -15.49 1.99 14.35
N PHE A 308 -14.69 2.28 13.32
CA PHE A 308 -15.15 2.84 12.06
C PHE A 308 -16.08 1.88 11.31
N ALA A 309 -15.65 0.63 11.10
CA ALA A 309 -16.47 -0.40 10.44
C ALA A 309 -17.79 -0.65 11.19
N ARG A 310 -17.75 -0.66 12.52
CA ARG A 310 -18.95 -0.77 13.35
C ARG A 310 -19.93 0.38 13.09
N THR A 311 -19.45 1.61 13.12
CA THR A 311 -20.28 2.80 12.88
C THR A 311 -20.93 2.76 11.51
N VAL A 312 -20.16 2.52 10.44
CA VAL A 312 -20.72 2.52 9.07
C VAL A 312 -21.68 1.36 8.84
N LEU A 313 -21.49 0.21 9.51
CA LEU A 313 -22.43 -0.91 9.41
C LEU A 313 -23.76 -0.59 10.15
N ILE A 314 -23.72 0.01 11.35
CA ILE A 314 -24.94 0.45 12.05
C ILE A 314 -25.71 1.47 11.19
N GLU A 315 -25.03 2.42 10.60
CA GLU A 315 -25.65 3.40 9.70
C GLU A 315 -26.26 2.73 8.44
N ALA A 316 -25.56 1.75 7.86
CA ALA A 316 -26.05 1.00 6.72
C ALA A 316 -27.29 0.15 7.09
N LEU A 317 -27.31 -0.47 8.26
CA LEU A 317 -28.47 -1.19 8.80
C LEU A 317 -29.66 -0.25 8.94
N ALA A 318 -29.47 0.93 9.53
CA ALA A 318 -30.52 1.93 9.68
C ALA A 318 -31.10 2.38 8.33
N ARG A 319 -30.24 2.63 7.31
CA ARG A 319 -30.67 2.95 5.94
C ARG A 319 -31.50 1.83 5.30
N ASN A 320 -31.31 0.57 5.72
CA ASN A 320 -32.05 -0.60 5.27
C ASN A 320 -33.21 -1.01 6.19
N GLY A 321 -33.61 -0.14 7.12
CA GLY A 321 -34.76 -0.36 8.01
C GLY A 321 -34.50 -1.33 9.16
N VAL A 322 -33.23 -1.58 9.51
CA VAL A 322 -32.83 -2.38 10.67
C VAL A 322 -32.36 -1.45 11.79
N GLY A 323 -33.11 -1.36 12.88
CA GLY A 323 -32.73 -0.61 14.07
C GLY A 323 -31.68 -1.34 14.88
N VAL A 324 -30.80 -0.60 15.57
CA VAL A 324 -29.83 -1.14 16.53
C VAL A 324 -29.97 -0.36 17.84
N SER A 325 -30.12 -1.05 18.98
CA SER A 325 -30.28 -0.40 20.30
C SER A 325 -28.99 0.31 20.76
N ALA A 326 -27.82 -0.23 20.39
CA ALA A 326 -26.54 0.39 20.72
C ALA A 326 -26.30 1.67 19.91
N PRO A 327 -25.66 2.69 20.49
CA PRO A 327 -25.29 3.90 19.75
C PRO A 327 -24.31 3.57 18.62
N SER A 328 -24.44 4.26 17.48
CA SER A 328 -23.55 4.05 16.32
C SER A 328 -22.11 4.47 16.61
N LEU A 329 -21.91 5.53 17.38
CA LEU A 329 -20.59 6.00 17.78
C LEU A 329 -20.10 5.28 19.04
N GLY A 330 -18.81 4.95 19.08
CA GLY A 330 -18.14 4.30 20.20
C GLY A 330 -17.09 3.29 19.77
N ALA A 331 -16.32 2.82 20.71
CA ALA A 331 -15.35 1.74 20.49
C ALA A 331 -16.06 0.43 20.12
N ASN A 332 -15.36 -0.46 19.41
CA ASN A 332 -15.84 -1.81 19.17
C ASN A 332 -15.98 -2.56 20.51
N PRO A 333 -17.13 -3.18 20.81
CA PRO A 333 -17.33 -3.88 22.09
C PRO A 333 -16.75 -5.31 22.05
N ASP A 334 -15.42 -5.44 21.92
CA ASP A 334 -14.71 -6.72 21.77
C ASP A 334 -15.05 -7.75 22.86
N GLY A 335 -15.38 -7.28 24.08
CA GLY A 335 -15.78 -8.13 25.20
C GLY A 335 -17.11 -8.87 25.00
N LYS A 336 -17.90 -8.53 23.97
CA LYS A 336 -19.13 -9.24 23.60
C LYS A 336 -18.90 -10.38 22.59
N LEU A 337 -17.69 -10.48 22.02
CA LEU A 337 -17.38 -11.57 21.10
C LEU A 337 -17.41 -12.92 21.81
N PRO A 338 -18.12 -13.93 21.27
CA PRO A 338 -18.04 -15.28 21.78
C PRO A 338 -16.63 -15.87 21.56
N PRO A 339 -16.30 -17.01 22.18
CA PRO A 339 -15.09 -17.74 21.86
C PRO A 339 -14.93 -17.91 20.33
N GLN A 340 -13.74 -17.66 19.80
CA GLN A 340 -13.49 -17.64 18.34
C GLN A 340 -13.94 -18.92 17.64
N ALA A 341 -13.74 -20.07 18.30
CA ALA A 341 -14.14 -21.38 17.75
C ALA A 341 -15.67 -21.52 17.58
N GLU A 342 -16.45 -20.74 18.30
CA GLU A 342 -17.93 -20.79 18.25
C GLU A 342 -18.50 -19.89 17.12
N VAL A 343 -17.74 -18.87 16.67
CA VAL A 343 -18.21 -17.90 15.66
C VAL A 343 -18.66 -18.58 14.37
N SER A 344 -17.92 -19.58 13.91
CA SER A 344 -18.22 -20.32 12.67
C SER A 344 -19.51 -21.14 12.74
N SER A 345 -20.03 -21.42 13.94
CA SER A 345 -21.28 -22.16 14.17
C SER A 345 -22.51 -21.24 14.32
N LEU A 346 -22.30 -19.93 14.42
CA LEU A 346 -23.40 -18.97 14.55
C LEU A 346 -24.21 -18.87 13.27
N PRO A 347 -25.53 -18.59 13.37
CA PRO A 347 -26.36 -18.37 12.20
C PRO A 347 -25.88 -17.17 11.37
N VAL A 348 -25.82 -17.37 10.05
CA VAL A 348 -25.38 -16.35 9.08
C VAL A 348 -26.58 -15.53 8.63
N SER A 349 -26.53 -14.21 8.82
CA SER A 349 -27.54 -13.25 8.35
C SER A 349 -27.20 -12.63 6.99
N ALA A 350 -25.91 -12.50 6.66
CA ALA A 350 -25.42 -11.93 5.41
C ALA A 350 -24.03 -12.49 5.07
N THR A 351 -23.64 -12.43 3.80
CA THR A 351 -22.27 -12.72 3.37
C THR A 351 -21.92 -11.88 2.13
N TYR A 352 -20.89 -11.06 2.24
CA TYR A 352 -20.26 -10.45 1.06
C TYR A 352 -19.23 -11.41 0.50
N VAL A 353 -19.20 -11.56 -0.84
CA VAL A 353 -18.22 -12.38 -1.57
C VAL A 353 -17.47 -11.48 -2.53
N SER A 354 -16.17 -11.39 -2.37
CA SER A 354 -15.29 -10.52 -3.13
C SER A 354 -15.12 -10.95 -4.60
N PRO A 355 -14.59 -10.07 -5.48
CA PRO A 355 -13.89 -10.46 -6.69
C PRO A 355 -12.77 -11.49 -6.41
N PRO A 356 -12.27 -12.21 -7.44
CA PRO A 356 -11.19 -13.19 -7.25
C PRO A 356 -9.86 -12.51 -6.94
N PHE A 357 -8.96 -13.22 -6.25
CA PHE A 357 -7.67 -12.69 -5.77
C PHE A 357 -6.79 -12.10 -6.88
N LYS A 358 -6.88 -12.62 -8.11
CA LYS A 358 -6.18 -12.03 -9.27
C LYS A 358 -6.47 -10.54 -9.48
N GLU A 359 -7.66 -10.05 -9.13
CA GLU A 359 -7.99 -8.62 -9.19
C GLU A 359 -7.27 -7.82 -8.10
N TYR A 360 -7.13 -8.40 -6.89
CA TYR A 360 -6.33 -7.80 -5.81
C TYR A 360 -4.83 -7.78 -6.14
N ALA A 361 -4.32 -8.84 -6.77
CA ALA A 361 -2.95 -8.88 -7.27
C ALA A 361 -2.68 -7.72 -8.26
N LYS A 362 -3.65 -7.42 -9.16
CA LYS A 362 -3.57 -6.25 -10.04
C LYS A 362 -3.55 -4.95 -9.26
N LEU A 363 -4.47 -4.74 -8.31
CA LEU A 363 -4.48 -3.54 -7.48
C LEU A 363 -3.14 -3.36 -6.76
N ILE A 364 -2.64 -4.41 -6.09
CA ILE A 364 -1.39 -4.36 -5.32
C ILE A 364 -0.20 -3.99 -6.20
N ASN A 365 -0.07 -4.61 -7.37
CA ASN A 365 1.10 -4.39 -8.23
C ASN A 365 0.99 -3.14 -9.10
N LYS A 366 -0.16 -2.85 -9.72
CA LYS A 366 -0.32 -1.72 -10.66
C LYS A 366 -0.18 -0.36 -9.98
N VAL A 367 -0.87 -0.16 -8.85
CA VAL A 367 -0.81 1.11 -8.12
C VAL A 367 0.18 1.07 -6.96
N SER A 368 0.84 -0.07 -6.74
CA SER A 368 1.78 -0.25 -5.62
C SER A 368 1.14 -0.18 -4.23
N HIS A 369 -0.06 -0.71 -4.06
CA HIS A 369 -0.89 -0.58 -2.87
C HIS A 369 -0.23 -1.17 -1.61
N ASN A 370 0.11 -0.31 -0.63
CA ASN A 370 0.90 -0.73 0.54
C ASN A 370 0.09 -1.58 1.52
N LEU A 371 -1.13 -1.14 1.90
CA LEU A 371 -1.98 -1.92 2.79
C LEU A 371 -2.31 -3.28 2.19
N GLY A 372 -2.66 -3.32 0.88
CA GLY A 372 -2.95 -4.56 0.19
C GLY A 372 -1.78 -5.56 0.22
N ALA A 373 -0.54 -5.08 0.06
CA ALA A 373 0.64 -5.92 0.19
C ALA A 373 0.81 -6.45 1.61
N ASN A 374 0.65 -5.59 2.63
CA ASN A 374 0.82 -5.97 4.03
C ASN A 374 -0.27 -6.90 4.56
N LEU A 375 -1.41 -7.03 3.87
CA LEU A 375 -2.42 -8.05 4.15
C LEU A 375 -1.97 -9.46 3.73
N LEU A 376 -1.05 -9.59 2.75
CA LEU A 376 -0.70 -10.90 2.18
C LEU A 376 -0.04 -11.84 3.19
N PRO A 377 0.95 -11.43 4.01
CA PRO A 377 1.52 -12.32 5.01
C PRO A 377 0.49 -12.87 6.01
N PRO A 378 -0.30 -12.05 6.73
CA PRO A 378 -1.28 -12.61 7.65
C PRO A 378 -2.40 -13.40 6.95
N LEU A 379 -2.76 -13.09 5.70
CA LEU A 379 -3.70 -13.90 4.90
C LEU A 379 -3.14 -15.29 4.59
N MET A 380 -1.87 -15.38 4.15
CA MET A 380 -1.20 -16.66 3.91
C MET A 380 -1.09 -17.47 5.21
N ALA A 381 -0.76 -16.83 6.34
CA ALA A 381 -0.73 -17.46 7.65
C ALA A 381 -2.12 -18.02 8.02
N ALA A 382 -3.17 -17.22 7.91
CA ALA A 382 -4.54 -17.62 8.21
C ALA A 382 -5.01 -18.78 7.31
N HIS A 383 -4.68 -18.75 6.02
CA HIS A 383 -4.98 -19.85 5.09
C HIS A 383 -4.32 -21.17 5.49
N LYS A 384 -3.16 -21.12 6.14
CA LYS A 384 -2.44 -22.30 6.69
C LYS A 384 -2.80 -22.58 8.16
N GLY A 385 -3.84 -21.95 8.73
CA GLY A 385 -4.27 -22.14 10.11
C GLY A 385 -3.33 -21.53 11.16
N GLN A 386 -2.48 -20.59 10.73
CA GLN A 386 -1.59 -19.80 11.60
C GLN A 386 -2.15 -18.38 11.79
N ARG A 387 -1.52 -17.57 12.67
CA ARG A 387 -2.16 -16.33 13.08
C ARG A 387 -1.26 -15.12 13.07
N THR A 388 0.05 -15.27 12.94
CA THR A 388 0.97 -14.14 13.05
C THR A 388 1.48 -13.67 11.69
N HIS A 389 1.78 -12.38 11.58
CA HIS A 389 2.49 -11.83 10.43
C HIS A 389 3.82 -12.55 10.18
N ALA A 390 4.53 -12.90 11.26
CA ALA A 390 5.81 -13.60 11.16
C ALA A 390 5.66 -15.01 10.52
N ASP A 391 4.56 -15.72 10.82
CA ASP A 391 4.25 -17.00 10.15
C ASP A 391 4.04 -16.79 8.64
N GLY A 392 3.33 -15.72 8.26
CA GLY A 392 3.13 -15.37 6.86
C GLY A 392 4.43 -15.03 6.13
N MET A 393 5.30 -14.26 6.75
CA MET A 393 6.63 -13.97 6.21
C MET A 393 7.51 -15.24 6.10
N LYS A 394 7.31 -16.21 6.99
CA LYS A 394 7.98 -17.50 6.89
C LYS A 394 7.46 -18.31 5.69
N ILE A 395 6.15 -18.34 5.48
CA ILE A 395 5.53 -18.98 4.30
C ILE A 395 6.06 -18.35 3.01
N GLU A 396 6.15 -17.03 2.94
CA GLU A 396 6.76 -16.32 1.79
C GLU A 396 8.21 -16.76 1.55
N LYS A 397 9.03 -16.82 2.59
CA LYS A 397 10.43 -17.27 2.48
C LYS A 397 10.55 -18.73 2.03
N GLU A 398 9.66 -19.62 2.49
CA GLU A 398 9.61 -21.01 2.06
C GLU A 398 9.26 -21.11 0.56
N PHE A 399 8.26 -20.35 0.09
CA PHE A 399 7.95 -20.24 -1.33
C PHE A 399 9.16 -19.76 -2.13
N LEU A 400 9.84 -18.70 -1.70
CA LEU A 400 11.00 -18.15 -2.39
C LEU A 400 12.15 -19.14 -2.47
N ALA A 401 12.39 -19.93 -1.43
CA ALA A 401 13.39 -20.98 -1.45
C ALA A 401 13.05 -22.07 -2.50
N HIS A 402 11.77 -22.49 -2.58
CA HIS A 402 11.29 -23.39 -3.65
C HIS A 402 11.40 -22.77 -5.05
N ALA A 403 11.23 -21.47 -5.15
CA ALA A 403 11.42 -20.72 -6.40
C ALA A 403 12.91 -20.61 -6.83
N GLY A 404 13.82 -21.14 -6.02
CA GLY A 404 15.26 -21.10 -6.31
C GLY A 404 15.95 -19.79 -5.94
N VAL A 405 15.31 -18.96 -5.09
CA VAL A 405 15.93 -17.78 -4.50
C VAL A 405 16.82 -18.21 -3.33
N ASP A 406 18.10 -17.82 -3.36
CA ASP A 406 19.02 -18.05 -2.24
C ASP A 406 18.54 -17.26 -1.02
N PRO A 407 18.25 -17.90 0.13
CA PRO A 407 17.82 -17.21 1.34
C PRO A 407 18.78 -16.12 1.84
N ASN A 408 20.08 -16.23 1.53
CA ASN A 408 21.09 -15.25 1.90
C ASN A 408 21.07 -14.01 0.99
N SER A 409 20.42 -14.10 -0.15
CA SER A 409 20.32 -12.99 -1.13
C SER A 409 19.16 -12.04 -0.87
N ILE A 410 18.33 -12.33 0.12
CA ILE A 410 17.15 -11.56 0.51
C ILE A 410 17.11 -11.29 2.01
N SER A 411 16.53 -10.15 2.39
CA SER A 411 16.08 -9.83 3.75
C SER A 411 14.72 -9.17 3.61
N LEU A 412 13.63 -9.88 3.92
CA LEU A 412 12.26 -9.37 3.83
C LEU A 412 11.65 -9.38 5.23
N VAL A 413 11.21 -8.21 5.69
CA VAL A 413 10.61 -7.98 7.02
C VAL A 413 9.14 -7.57 6.93
N ASP A 414 8.74 -7.04 5.78
CA ASP A 414 7.34 -6.77 5.43
C ASP A 414 7.09 -7.06 3.94
N ALA A 415 5.87 -6.83 3.47
CA ALA A 415 5.50 -7.12 2.09
C ALA A 415 5.45 -5.86 1.19
N GLN A 416 5.64 -4.66 1.74
CA GLN A 416 5.53 -3.40 0.98
C GLN A 416 6.88 -2.81 0.56
N GLY A 417 7.98 -3.13 1.27
CA GLY A 417 9.33 -2.65 0.96
C GLY A 417 9.81 -1.49 1.83
N LEU A 418 9.53 -1.50 3.13
CA LEU A 418 10.07 -0.54 4.10
C LEU A 418 11.59 -0.71 4.30
N PRO A 419 12.27 0.24 4.98
CA PRO A 419 13.67 0.07 5.35
C PRO A 419 13.88 -1.23 6.13
N GLY A 420 14.73 -2.11 5.61
CA GLY A 420 14.94 -3.48 6.12
C GLY A 420 14.78 -4.51 5.02
N ASP A 421 13.90 -4.26 4.07
CA ASP A 421 13.71 -5.11 2.90
C ASP A 421 14.82 -4.90 1.90
N LYS A 422 15.54 -5.99 1.64
CA LYS A 422 16.65 -6.03 0.68
C LYS A 422 16.57 -7.29 -0.18
N ALA A 423 16.99 -7.14 -1.42
CA ALA A 423 17.18 -8.26 -2.34
C ALA A 423 18.36 -7.99 -3.28
N THR A 424 18.93 -9.05 -3.80
CA THR A 424 19.88 -8.93 -4.90
C THR A 424 19.12 -8.91 -6.24
N PRO A 425 19.63 -8.26 -7.30
CA PRO A 425 19.09 -8.42 -8.66
C PRO A 425 18.97 -9.89 -9.08
N THR A 426 19.92 -10.73 -8.69
CA THR A 426 19.88 -12.18 -8.96
C THR A 426 18.66 -12.84 -8.30
N ALA A 427 18.37 -12.54 -7.04
CA ALA A 427 17.19 -13.05 -6.33
C ALA A 427 15.88 -12.63 -7.01
N GLN A 428 15.78 -11.34 -7.36
CA GLN A 428 14.59 -10.80 -8.03
C GLN A 428 14.36 -11.47 -9.40
N VAL A 429 15.41 -11.63 -10.20
CA VAL A 429 15.32 -12.30 -11.50
C VAL A 429 15.04 -13.80 -11.34
N ALA A 430 15.56 -14.46 -10.28
CA ALA A 430 15.25 -15.86 -10.00
C ALA A 430 13.76 -16.06 -9.74
N LEU A 431 13.14 -15.22 -8.90
CA LEU A 431 11.69 -15.22 -8.68
C LEU A 431 10.92 -15.03 -10.01
N LEU A 432 11.24 -13.98 -10.78
CA LEU A 432 10.53 -13.69 -12.02
C LEU A 432 10.62 -14.84 -13.03
N ARG A 433 11.78 -15.51 -13.10
CA ARG A 433 11.96 -16.70 -13.94
C ARG A 433 11.19 -17.92 -13.43
N HIS A 434 11.06 -18.08 -12.13
CA HIS A 434 10.22 -19.13 -11.54
C HIS A 434 8.75 -18.89 -11.92
N LEU A 435 8.22 -17.71 -11.64
CA LEU A 435 6.83 -17.35 -11.95
C LEU A 435 6.50 -17.49 -13.43
N ALA A 436 7.45 -17.15 -14.32
CA ALA A 436 7.26 -17.31 -15.78
C ALA A 436 7.11 -18.76 -16.27
N ARG A 437 7.31 -19.75 -15.39
CA ARG A 437 7.16 -21.18 -15.69
C ARG A 437 5.90 -21.79 -15.07
N GLN A 438 5.19 -21.02 -14.25
CA GLN A 438 3.94 -21.48 -13.63
C GLN A 438 2.79 -21.41 -14.63
N ASP A 439 1.78 -22.27 -14.47
CA ASP A 439 0.61 -22.31 -15.34
C ASP A 439 -0.22 -21.02 -15.27
N ASP A 440 -0.23 -20.36 -14.13
CA ASP A 440 -0.91 -19.09 -13.84
C ASP A 440 -0.05 -17.83 -14.14
N PHE A 441 1.08 -17.99 -14.83
CA PHE A 441 1.97 -16.87 -15.17
C PHE A 441 1.25 -15.65 -15.75
N ALA A 442 0.24 -15.88 -16.59
CA ALA A 442 -0.54 -14.81 -17.19
C ALA A 442 -1.17 -13.88 -16.13
N VAL A 443 -1.63 -14.44 -15.02
CA VAL A 443 -2.22 -13.69 -13.90
C VAL A 443 -1.20 -12.78 -13.25
N PHE A 444 -0.03 -13.30 -12.90
CA PHE A 444 1.05 -12.50 -12.33
C PHE A 444 1.55 -11.43 -13.32
N TYR A 445 1.75 -11.81 -14.58
CA TYR A 445 2.21 -10.90 -15.64
C TYR A 445 1.24 -9.73 -15.85
N ASP A 446 -0.08 -10.01 -15.89
CA ASP A 446 -1.12 -9.00 -16.08
C ASP A 446 -1.37 -8.15 -14.83
N SER A 447 -0.94 -8.64 -13.66
CA SER A 447 -1.03 -7.85 -12.43
C SER A 447 -0.05 -6.67 -12.41
N MET A 448 1.06 -6.73 -13.16
CA MET A 448 2.05 -5.66 -13.18
C MET A 448 1.64 -4.49 -14.09
N PRO A 449 2.04 -3.25 -13.74
CA PRO A 449 1.81 -2.11 -14.61
C PRO A 449 2.56 -2.25 -15.93
N SER A 450 1.93 -1.79 -17.01
CA SER A 450 2.46 -1.79 -18.36
C SER A 450 3.05 -0.41 -18.69
N MET A 451 4.33 -0.36 -19.03
CA MET A 451 5.06 0.89 -19.24
C MET A 451 4.50 1.67 -20.44
N GLY A 452 4.21 2.96 -20.21
CA GLY A 452 3.58 3.84 -21.19
C GLY A 452 2.10 3.53 -21.44
N VAL A 453 1.43 2.74 -20.56
CA VAL A 453 0.04 2.32 -20.74
C VAL A 453 -0.80 2.48 -19.49
N ASP A 454 -0.41 1.88 -18.36
CA ASP A 454 -1.23 1.87 -17.14
C ASP A 454 -0.43 1.86 -15.83
N GLY A 455 -1.15 2.15 -14.74
CA GLY A 455 -0.67 2.09 -13.37
C GLY A 455 0.54 2.97 -13.12
N SER A 456 1.39 2.60 -12.16
CA SER A 456 2.58 3.39 -11.77
C SER A 456 3.64 3.57 -12.88
N LEU A 457 3.42 3.00 -14.06
CA LEU A 457 4.28 3.13 -15.25
C LEU A 457 3.61 3.86 -16.42
N ALA A 458 2.37 4.35 -16.27
CA ALA A 458 1.61 4.99 -17.35
C ALA A 458 2.41 6.12 -18.04
N ASP A 459 3.01 7.03 -17.25
CA ASP A 459 3.68 8.25 -17.74
C ASP A 459 5.22 8.17 -17.66
N VAL A 460 5.79 6.96 -17.53
CA VAL A 460 7.25 6.81 -17.37
C VAL A 460 8.00 6.99 -18.68
N ILE A 461 7.40 6.58 -19.78
CA ILE A 461 7.83 6.86 -21.16
C ILE A 461 6.65 7.42 -21.96
N GLU A 462 6.93 8.06 -23.09
CA GLU A 462 5.87 8.51 -23.99
C GLU A 462 5.06 7.32 -24.53
N HIS A 463 3.74 7.47 -24.66
CA HIS A 463 2.85 6.44 -25.23
C HIS A 463 3.24 6.03 -26.67
N THR A 464 3.96 6.90 -27.37
CA THR A 464 4.46 6.67 -28.74
C THR A 464 5.85 6.02 -28.77
N ASP A 465 6.51 5.82 -27.62
CA ASP A 465 7.82 5.12 -27.60
C ASP A 465 7.62 3.67 -28.05
N PRO A 466 8.48 3.13 -28.92
CA PRO A 466 8.38 1.74 -29.36
C PRO A 466 8.41 0.68 -28.26
N ALA A 467 8.86 1.04 -27.06
CA ALA A 467 8.85 0.15 -25.89
C ALA A 467 7.52 0.20 -25.10
N ALA A 468 6.61 1.14 -25.42
CA ALA A 468 5.32 1.24 -24.75
C ALA A 468 4.49 -0.03 -24.95
N GLY A 469 3.92 -0.57 -23.87
CA GLY A 469 3.17 -1.82 -23.87
C GLY A 469 4.01 -3.10 -23.88
N HIS A 470 5.32 -3.01 -24.15
CA HIS A 470 6.23 -4.18 -24.22
C HIS A 470 6.98 -4.48 -22.92
N ILE A 471 6.79 -3.66 -21.89
CA ILE A 471 7.46 -3.80 -20.60
C ILE A 471 6.41 -3.82 -19.50
N ARG A 472 6.39 -4.90 -18.72
CA ARG A 472 5.56 -5.02 -17.53
C ARG A 472 6.46 -5.17 -16.32
N ALA A 473 6.43 -4.21 -15.41
CA ALA A 473 7.38 -4.19 -14.31
C ALA A 473 6.84 -3.45 -13.09
N LYS A 474 7.25 -3.91 -11.91
CA LYS A 474 6.97 -3.27 -10.63
C LYS A 474 8.00 -2.22 -10.33
N THR A 475 7.55 -1.03 -9.95
CA THR A 475 8.40 0.05 -9.43
C THR A 475 8.70 -0.16 -7.94
N GLY A 476 9.85 0.33 -7.49
CA GLY A 476 10.17 0.50 -6.08
C GLY A 476 10.68 1.92 -5.82
N THR A 477 10.23 2.54 -4.73
CA THR A 477 10.67 3.87 -4.31
C THR A 477 10.73 3.91 -2.79
N LEU A 478 11.83 4.47 -2.25
CA LEU A 478 11.96 4.73 -0.84
C LEU A 478 12.77 6.02 -0.66
N ILE A 479 12.21 6.97 0.08
CA ILE A 479 12.92 8.15 0.54
C ILE A 479 13.32 7.87 1.99
N SER A 480 14.61 7.96 2.30
CA SER A 480 15.12 7.64 3.64
C SER A 480 16.37 8.46 3.95
N PRO A 481 16.70 8.65 5.23
CA PRO A 481 17.98 9.23 5.61
C PRO A 481 19.16 8.37 5.14
N HIS A 482 20.18 9.01 4.58
CA HIS A 482 21.48 8.40 4.27
C HIS A 482 22.58 9.36 4.74
N GLN A 483 23.51 8.88 5.58
CA GLN A 483 24.60 9.69 6.15
C GLN A 483 24.09 11.01 6.79
N GLY A 484 22.93 10.95 7.46
CA GLY A 484 22.33 12.10 8.16
C GLY A 484 21.64 13.13 7.28
N LYS A 485 21.51 12.88 5.98
CA LYS A 485 20.77 13.72 5.02
C LYS A 485 19.65 12.95 4.35
N LEU A 486 18.68 13.66 3.79
CA LEU A 486 17.62 13.05 2.99
C LEU A 486 18.20 12.52 1.68
N ALA A 487 17.80 11.29 1.32
CA ALA A 487 18.23 10.65 0.07
C ALA A 487 17.06 9.92 -0.59
N LEU A 488 17.14 9.73 -1.90
CA LEU A 488 16.42 8.67 -2.56
C LEU A 488 17.11 7.36 -2.17
N GLY A 489 16.62 6.74 -1.10
CA GLY A 489 17.18 5.53 -0.51
C GLY A 489 17.17 4.37 -1.49
N THR A 490 16.07 4.21 -2.25
CA THR A 490 16.03 3.34 -3.42
C THR A 490 15.11 3.86 -4.52
N LYS A 491 15.50 3.57 -5.74
CA LYS A 491 14.62 3.49 -6.90
C LYS A 491 14.88 2.16 -7.60
N ALA A 492 13.81 1.42 -7.87
CA ALA A 492 13.89 0.09 -8.43
C ALA A 492 12.84 -0.13 -9.52
N LEU A 493 13.16 -1.05 -10.44
CA LEU A 493 12.26 -1.51 -11.48
C LEU A 493 12.58 -2.98 -11.78
N ALA A 494 11.59 -3.87 -11.64
CA ALA A 494 11.79 -5.30 -11.87
C ALA A 494 10.58 -5.93 -12.57
N GLY A 495 10.80 -6.76 -13.56
CA GLY A 495 9.73 -7.38 -14.34
C GLY A 495 10.20 -8.03 -15.62
N TYR A 496 9.38 -7.90 -16.64
CA TYR A 496 9.57 -8.55 -17.95
C TYR A 496 9.61 -7.54 -19.09
N VAL A 497 10.36 -7.87 -20.12
CA VAL A 497 10.40 -7.11 -21.37
C VAL A 497 10.28 -8.07 -22.55
N ASP A 498 9.27 -7.82 -23.40
CA ASP A 498 9.12 -8.42 -24.72
C ASP A 498 9.98 -7.63 -25.71
N ALA A 499 11.24 -8.03 -25.84
CA ALA A 499 12.25 -7.24 -26.52
C ALA A 499 12.10 -7.27 -28.05
N LYS A 500 12.67 -6.27 -28.71
CA LYS A 500 12.63 -6.11 -30.16
C LYS A 500 13.23 -7.29 -30.94
N ASP A 501 14.08 -8.11 -30.30
CA ASP A 501 14.64 -9.34 -30.89
C ASP A 501 13.67 -10.54 -30.88
N GLY A 502 12.41 -10.34 -30.44
CA GLY A 502 11.37 -11.34 -30.37
C GLY A 502 11.46 -12.27 -29.16
N ARG A 503 12.33 -11.99 -28.20
CA ARG A 503 12.48 -12.77 -26.96
C ARG A 503 11.95 -12.01 -25.76
N ARG A 504 11.53 -12.77 -24.75
CA ARG A 504 11.17 -12.23 -23.45
C ARG A 504 12.32 -12.38 -22.47
N TYR A 505 12.58 -11.31 -21.73
CA TYR A 505 13.60 -11.27 -20.69
C TYR A 505 12.98 -10.91 -19.34
N ALA A 506 13.51 -11.50 -18.26
CA ALA A 506 13.31 -10.98 -16.91
C ALA A 506 14.43 -10.00 -16.59
N PHE A 507 14.11 -8.92 -15.88
CA PHE A 507 15.12 -7.95 -15.46
C PHE A 507 14.84 -7.39 -14.07
N ALA A 508 15.90 -6.96 -13.40
CA ALA A 508 15.83 -6.17 -12.17
C ALA A 508 16.88 -5.06 -12.24
N ILE A 509 16.48 -3.85 -11.91
CA ILE A 509 17.33 -2.66 -11.86
C ILE A 509 17.10 -2.00 -10.49
N TYR A 510 18.18 -1.75 -9.77
CA TYR A 510 18.18 -1.02 -8.50
C TYR A 510 19.19 0.12 -8.56
N VAL A 511 18.82 1.25 -7.98
CA VAL A 511 19.75 2.30 -7.61
C VAL A 511 19.44 2.76 -6.19
N ASN A 512 20.46 2.72 -5.33
CA ASN A 512 20.33 3.12 -3.94
C ASN A 512 21.17 4.36 -3.62
N ASN A 513 20.71 5.11 -2.59
CA ASN A 513 21.46 6.16 -1.94
C ASN A 513 21.86 7.36 -2.83
N ILE A 514 20.92 7.82 -3.67
CA ILE A 514 21.10 9.07 -4.43
C ILE A 514 20.83 10.26 -3.50
N PRO A 515 21.81 11.15 -3.26
CA PRO A 515 21.59 12.33 -2.42
C PRO A 515 20.51 13.25 -2.99
N VAL A 516 19.63 13.75 -2.13
CA VAL A 516 18.70 14.83 -2.49
C VAL A 516 19.47 16.16 -2.46
N PRO A 517 19.31 17.05 -3.46
CA PRO A 517 20.05 18.31 -3.54
C PRO A 517 19.83 19.23 -2.33
N SER A 518 18.66 19.15 -1.68
CA SER A 518 18.32 19.84 -0.44
C SER A 518 17.68 18.85 0.53
N ASP A 519 17.58 19.18 1.82
CA ASP A 519 16.84 18.37 2.82
C ASP A 519 15.32 18.58 2.73
N SER A 520 14.80 18.89 1.52
CA SER A 520 13.38 19.11 1.25
C SER A 520 12.71 17.82 0.77
N VAL A 521 11.58 17.46 1.38
CA VAL A 521 10.75 16.33 0.94
C VAL A 521 10.24 16.54 -0.50
N GLY A 522 9.92 17.79 -0.88
CA GLY A 522 9.51 18.13 -2.25
C GLY A 522 10.58 17.81 -3.29
N ASP A 523 11.85 18.16 -2.99
CA ASP A 523 12.96 17.84 -3.90
C ASP A 523 13.25 16.33 -3.95
N ALA A 524 12.99 15.61 -2.85
CA ALA A 524 13.08 14.14 -2.83
C ALA A 524 12.01 13.50 -3.73
N ILE A 525 10.78 14.02 -3.70
CA ILE A 525 9.69 13.58 -4.59
C ILE A 525 10.06 13.88 -6.06
N ASP A 526 10.52 15.11 -6.35
CA ASP A 526 10.92 15.50 -7.70
C ASP A 526 12.07 14.62 -8.23
N LEU A 527 13.03 14.26 -7.36
CA LEU A 527 14.11 13.34 -7.71
C LEU A 527 13.58 11.92 -7.98
N ALA A 528 12.63 11.44 -7.17
CA ALA A 528 12.00 10.12 -7.36
C ALA A 528 11.22 10.05 -8.69
N LEU A 529 10.53 11.11 -9.09
CA LEU A 529 9.83 11.20 -10.37
C LEU A 529 10.82 11.22 -11.56
N LYS A 530 11.93 11.96 -11.45
CA LYS A 530 13.03 11.92 -12.45
C LYS A 530 13.65 10.53 -12.54
N ALA A 531 13.80 9.84 -11.40
CA ALA A 531 14.32 8.48 -11.36
C ALA A 531 13.36 7.47 -12.02
N ASN A 532 12.04 7.66 -11.98
CA ASN A 532 11.09 6.87 -12.77
C ASN A 532 11.42 6.93 -14.26
N LYS A 533 11.59 8.15 -14.80
CA LYS A 533 11.94 8.34 -16.21
C LYS A 533 13.31 7.76 -16.56
N GLN A 534 14.28 7.87 -15.64
CA GLN A 534 15.60 7.27 -15.82
C GLN A 534 15.54 5.75 -15.94
N LEU A 535 14.82 5.07 -15.01
CA LEU A 535 14.65 3.62 -15.08
C LEU A 535 13.81 3.19 -16.28
N GLY A 536 12.83 4.00 -16.68
CA GLY A 536 12.06 3.80 -17.91
C GLY A 536 12.95 3.82 -19.16
N ALA A 537 13.85 4.81 -19.26
CA ALA A 537 14.83 4.89 -20.36
C ALA A 537 15.78 3.68 -20.37
N MET A 538 16.18 3.18 -19.18
CA MET A 538 16.99 1.97 -19.06
C MET A 538 16.23 0.74 -19.55
N ALA A 539 14.98 0.56 -19.15
CA ALA A 539 14.14 -0.55 -19.58
C ALA A 539 13.85 -0.48 -21.10
N ALA A 540 13.59 0.72 -21.65
CA ALA A 540 13.47 0.93 -23.09
C ALA A 540 14.79 0.63 -23.84
N THR A 541 15.96 0.83 -23.20
CA THR A 541 17.26 0.41 -23.75
C THR A 541 17.37 -1.11 -23.79
N ILE A 542 16.91 -1.82 -22.73
CA ILE A 542 16.85 -3.29 -22.73
C ILE A 542 15.91 -3.79 -23.82
N TYR A 543 14.75 -3.16 -24.02
CA TYR A 543 13.83 -3.50 -25.12
C TYR A 543 14.53 -3.43 -26.48
N LYS A 544 15.29 -2.37 -26.75
CA LYS A 544 15.99 -2.15 -28.04
C LYS A 544 17.20 -3.08 -28.20
N SER A 545 17.95 -3.33 -27.14
CA SER A 545 19.22 -4.08 -27.12
C SER A 545 19.37 -4.85 -25.82
N PRO A 546 18.72 -6.02 -25.67
CA PRO A 546 18.71 -6.77 -24.42
C PRO A 546 20.09 -7.37 -24.06
N LYS A 547 20.98 -7.53 -25.03
CA LYS A 547 22.33 -8.08 -24.86
C LYS A 547 23.37 -6.97 -24.80
N ALA A 548 24.46 -7.21 -24.02
CA ALA A 548 25.59 -6.30 -23.92
C ALA A 548 26.42 -6.27 -25.20
#